data_705b675bdef9e123280c5a19ef8c61f3
#
_entry.id   705b675bdef9e123280c5a19ef8c61f3
#
_cell.length_a   1.000
_cell.length_b   1.000
_cell.length_c   1.000
_cell.angle_alpha   90.00
_cell.angle_beta   90.00
_cell.angle_gamma   90.00
#
_symmetry.space_group_name_H-M   'P 1'
#
loop_
_entity.id
_entity.type
_entity.pdbx_description
1 polymer ?
#
loop_
_entity_poly.entity_id
_entity_poly.type
_entity_poly.pdbx_seq_one_letter_code
_entity_poly.pdbx_strand_id
1 'polypeptide(L)'
;MSEIRDMTIHEASYALQSRKISPVELMCSFLKISKSLEDRLNVWVTMDPELAMNSARICESEINSGLYKGPLHGIPIGIKDIYFTKDMKTTCCSPIYQDFRSDYDSEPVKLLREAGAVIMGKTVTTQFACGDPPPTKNPWNLSRTPGGSSSGSAAGLASGYFPASLGSQTAGSVLRPAAY
;
A
#
# COMPACT_ATOMS: atom_id res chain seq x y z
N MET A 1 15.14 18.38 9.20
CA MET A 1 13.98 17.52 9.51
C MET A 1 13.89 16.49 8.44
N SER A 2 13.79 15.19 8.77
CA SER A 2 13.49 14.16 7.79
C SER A 2 12.21 14.55 7.03
N GLU A 3 12.18 14.31 5.71
CA GLU A 3 10.95 14.52 4.96
C GLU A 3 9.86 13.58 5.53
N ILE A 4 8.60 14.00 5.47
CA ILE A 4 7.45 13.21 6.00
C ILE A 4 7.48 11.76 5.49
N ARG A 5 7.91 11.55 4.24
CA ARG A 5 8.03 10.24 3.58
C ARG A 5 9.10 9.30 4.17
N ASP A 6 10.10 9.87 4.85
CA ASP A 6 11.24 9.10 5.39
C ASP A 6 10.96 8.64 6.84
N MET A 7 9.80 8.98 7.38
CA MET A 7 9.37 8.55 8.71
C MET A 7 9.09 7.05 8.73
N THR A 8 9.58 6.38 9.76
CA THR A 8 9.11 5.05 10.11
C THR A 8 7.63 5.10 10.52
N ILE A 9 6.93 3.96 10.51
CA ILE A 9 5.54 3.89 11.00
C ILE A 9 5.44 4.42 12.43
N HIS A 10 6.43 4.12 13.28
CA HIS A 10 6.45 4.59 14.67
C HIS A 10 6.53 6.11 14.77
N GLU A 11 7.42 6.74 13.99
CA GLU A 11 7.58 8.19 13.95
C GLU A 11 6.35 8.87 13.37
N ALA A 12 5.79 8.35 12.27
CA ALA A 12 4.57 8.85 11.67
C ALA A 12 3.38 8.73 12.63
N SER A 13 3.22 7.60 13.28
CA SER A 13 2.19 7.34 14.31
C SER A 13 2.27 8.35 15.45
N TYR A 14 3.46 8.58 16.00
CA TYR A 14 3.67 9.58 17.06
C TYR A 14 3.37 11.01 16.59
N ALA A 15 3.79 11.34 15.36
CA ALA A 15 3.53 12.66 14.78
C ALA A 15 2.03 12.89 14.52
N LEU A 16 1.30 11.88 14.05
CA LEU A 16 -0.15 11.91 13.87
C LEU A 16 -0.89 12.04 15.21
N GLN A 17 -0.55 11.20 16.19
CA GLN A 17 -1.14 11.25 17.53
C GLN A 17 -0.93 12.61 18.21
N SER A 18 0.28 13.16 18.09
CA SER A 18 0.63 14.49 18.64
C SER A 18 0.18 15.65 17.75
N ARG A 19 -0.51 15.40 16.63
CA ARG A 19 -1.01 16.39 15.68
C ARG A 19 0.09 17.29 15.08
N LYS A 20 1.32 16.79 15.02
CA LYS A 20 2.44 17.49 14.34
C LYS A 20 2.33 17.43 12.82
N ILE A 21 1.72 16.36 12.31
CA ILE A 21 1.32 16.19 10.93
C ILE A 21 -0.12 15.67 10.90
N SER A 22 -0.81 15.82 9.78
CA SER A 22 -2.13 15.23 9.59
C SER A 22 -2.09 13.98 8.70
N PRO A 23 -3.07 13.07 8.81
CA PRO A 23 -3.24 11.96 7.87
C PRO A 23 -3.34 12.41 6.41
N VAL A 24 -3.92 13.59 6.16
CA VAL A 24 -4.03 14.20 4.83
C VAL A 24 -2.67 14.64 4.30
N GLU A 25 -1.85 15.31 5.09
CA GLU A 25 -0.48 15.69 4.71
C GLU A 25 0.39 14.47 4.43
N LEU A 26 0.30 13.44 5.29
CA LEU A 26 1.02 12.17 5.10
C LEU A 26 0.59 11.50 3.80
N MET A 27 -0.71 11.39 3.53
CA MET A 27 -1.24 10.79 2.30
C MET A 27 -0.81 11.58 1.07
N CYS A 28 -0.91 12.92 1.09
CA CYS A 28 -0.47 13.77 -0.02
C CYS A 28 1.01 13.55 -0.38
N SER A 29 1.87 13.38 0.63
CA SER A 29 3.29 13.12 0.43
C SER A 29 3.52 11.81 -0.36
N PHE A 30 2.88 10.72 0.04
CA PHE A 30 3.01 9.42 -0.61
C PHE A 30 2.35 9.38 -2.01
N LEU A 31 1.19 10.01 -2.19
CA LEU A 31 0.54 10.10 -3.49
C LEU A 31 1.40 10.87 -4.51
N LYS A 32 2.09 11.92 -4.07
CA LYS A 32 3.01 12.70 -4.94
C LYS A 32 4.17 11.82 -5.45
N ILE A 33 4.78 11.02 -4.57
CA ILE A 33 5.87 10.10 -4.94
C ILE A 33 5.34 9.03 -5.90
N SER A 34 4.25 8.37 -5.50
CA SER A 34 3.60 7.34 -6.30
C SER A 34 3.35 7.84 -7.73
N LYS A 35 2.71 8.99 -7.88
CA LYS A 35 2.44 9.60 -9.19
C LYS A 35 3.71 9.88 -10.00
N SER A 36 4.81 10.27 -9.36
CA SER A 36 6.06 10.62 -10.04
C SER A 36 6.85 9.42 -10.56
N LEU A 37 6.62 8.23 -10.02
CA LEU A 37 7.42 7.03 -10.31
C LEU A 37 6.62 5.92 -10.99
N GLU A 38 5.29 5.97 -10.99
CA GLU A 38 4.41 4.87 -11.41
C GLU A 38 4.66 4.44 -12.87
N ASP A 39 4.81 5.39 -13.80
CA ASP A 39 5.09 5.10 -15.22
C ASP A 39 6.39 4.30 -15.42
N ARG A 40 7.31 4.36 -14.46
CA ARG A 40 8.60 3.67 -14.52
C ARG A 40 8.59 2.35 -13.78
N LEU A 41 7.85 2.26 -12.67
CA LEU A 41 7.94 1.15 -11.71
C LEU A 41 6.78 0.16 -11.83
N ASN A 42 5.58 0.60 -12.21
CA ASN A 42 4.37 -0.22 -12.28
C ASN A 42 4.11 -0.98 -10.95
N VAL A 43 3.91 -0.22 -9.89
CA VAL A 43 3.67 -0.74 -8.53
C VAL A 43 2.20 -1.14 -8.32
N TRP A 44 1.28 -0.37 -8.94
CA TRP A 44 -0.15 -0.51 -8.72
C TRP A 44 -0.86 -1.36 -9.79
N VAL A 45 -1.80 -2.18 -9.36
CA VAL A 45 -2.85 -2.78 -10.19
C VAL A 45 -4.06 -1.86 -10.22
N THR A 46 -4.45 -1.38 -9.05
CA THR A 46 -5.57 -0.46 -8.86
C THR A 46 -5.18 0.53 -7.77
N MET A 47 -5.29 1.82 -8.05
CA MET A 47 -5.11 2.87 -7.07
C MET A 47 -6.17 3.96 -7.32
N ASP A 48 -6.84 4.37 -6.25
CA ASP A 48 -7.83 5.44 -6.28
C ASP A 48 -7.39 6.55 -5.31
N PRO A 49 -6.79 7.64 -5.83
CA PRO A 49 -6.31 8.73 -5.00
C PRO A 49 -7.42 9.44 -4.22
N GLU A 50 -8.62 9.53 -4.79
CA GLU A 50 -9.75 10.20 -4.13
C GLU A 50 -10.27 9.37 -2.96
N LEU A 51 -10.42 8.05 -3.16
CA LEU A 51 -10.80 7.12 -2.09
C LEU A 51 -9.79 7.14 -0.95
N ALA A 52 -8.48 7.10 -1.27
CA ALA A 52 -7.41 7.17 -0.29
C ALA A 52 -7.43 8.50 0.48
N MET A 53 -7.60 9.63 -0.21
CA MET A 53 -7.68 10.95 0.40
C MET A 53 -8.93 11.12 1.27
N ASN A 54 -10.08 10.58 0.86
CA ASN A 54 -11.30 10.62 1.66
C ASN A 54 -11.12 9.81 2.95
N SER A 55 -10.50 8.63 2.87
CA SER A 55 -10.17 7.83 4.05
C SER A 55 -9.19 8.56 4.99
N ALA A 56 -8.20 9.26 4.45
CA ALA A 56 -7.28 10.08 5.24
C ALA A 56 -7.99 11.24 5.96
N ARG A 57 -8.95 11.91 5.29
CA ARG A 57 -9.77 12.97 5.92
C ARG A 57 -10.64 12.44 7.06
N ILE A 58 -11.18 11.23 6.92
CA ILE A 58 -11.94 10.58 8.00
C ILE A 58 -11.03 10.35 9.21
N CYS A 59 -9.82 9.77 8.99
CA CYS A 59 -8.85 9.57 10.07
C CYS A 59 -8.43 10.89 10.72
N GLU A 60 -8.22 11.95 9.93
CA GLU A 60 -7.89 13.30 10.45
C GLU A 60 -9.01 13.83 11.36
N SER A 61 -10.26 13.71 10.93
CA SER A 61 -11.43 14.11 11.74
C SER A 61 -11.54 13.32 13.03
N GLU A 62 -11.33 11.98 12.96
CA GLU A 62 -11.34 11.11 14.15
C GLU A 62 -10.24 11.52 15.15
N ILE A 63 -9.00 11.69 14.69
CA ILE A 63 -7.86 12.09 15.54
C ILE A 63 -8.11 13.48 16.14
N ASN A 64 -8.65 14.41 15.38
CA ASN A 64 -8.96 15.76 15.86
C ASN A 64 -10.08 15.77 16.92
N SER A 65 -11.01 14.83 16.84
CA SER A 65 -12.06 14.64 17.86
C SER A 65 -11.58 13.88 19.11
N GLY A 66 -10.32 13.43 19.13
CA GLY A 66 -9.75 12.68 20.25
C GLY A 66 -9.87 11.16 20.12
N LEU A 67 -10.45 10.65 19.04
CA LEU A 67 -10.50 9.22 18.75
C LEU A 67 -9.20 8.78 18.07
N TYR A 68 -8.36 8.06 18.80
CA TYR A 68 -7.12 7.46 18.26
C TYR A 68 -7.17 5.94 18.40
N LYS A 69 -7.17 5.24 17.24
CA LYS A 69 -7.34 3.77 17.18
C LYS A 69 -6.04 2.98 17.41
N GLY A 70 -4.90 3.66 17.44
CA GLY A 70 -3.60 3.01 17.66
C GLY A 70 -2.56 3.32 16.57
N PRO A 71 -1.41 2.60 16.56
CA PRO A 71 -0.23 2.96 15.75
C PRO A 71 -0.43 3.00 14.24
N LEU A 72 -1.47 2.37 13.72
CA LEU A 72 -1.79 2.37 12.28
C LEU A 72 -2.83 3.42 11.89
N HIS A 73 -3.39 4.18 12.84
CA HIS A 73 -4.44 5.16 12.55
C HIS A 73 -3.93 6.30 11.66
N GLY A 74 -4.45 6.36 10.44
CA GLY A 74 -4.06 7.33 9.42
C GLY A 74 -2.80 6.93 8.62
N ILE A 75 -2.24 5.75 8.86
CA ILE A 75 -1.05 5.26 8.13
C ILE A 75 -1.47 4.68 6.76
N PRO A 76 -0.87 5.18 5.65
CA PRO A 76 -1.11 4.65 4.30
C PRO A 76 -0.50 3.27 4.11
N ILE A 77 -1.26 2.32 3.55
CA ILE A 77 -0.81 0.93 3.33
C ILE A 77 -1.17 0.45 1.93
N GLY A 78 -0.20 -0.18 1.23
CA GLY A 78 -0.44 -0.94 0.00
C GLY A 78 -0.90 -2.36 0.30
N ILE A 79 -1.82 -2.90 -0.51
CA ILE A 79 -2.36 -4.26 -0.32
C ILE A 79 -2.09 -5.11 -1.56
N LYS A 80 -1.36 -6.22 -1.40
CA LYS A 80 -1.12 -7.16 -2.52
C LYS A 80 -2.43 -7.61 -3.17
N ASP A 81 -2.47 -7.62 -4.49
CA ASP A 81 -3.68 -7.85 -5.28
C ASP A 81 -4.16 -9.32 -5.32
N ILE A 82 -4.10 -9.98 -4.18
CA ILE A 82 -4.76 -11.28 -3.90
C ILE A 82 -5.68 -11.19 -2.69
N TYR A 83 -5.57 -10.12 -1.90
CA TYR A 83 -6.46 -9.89 -0.75
C TYR A 83 -7.71 -9.18 -1.23
N PHE A 84 -8.86 -9.71 -0.88
CA PHE A 84 -10.14 -9.08 -1.22
C PHE A 84 -10.30 -7.74 -0.50
N THR A 85 -10.75 -6.75 -1.28
CA THR A 85 -11.13 -5.43 -0.81
C THR A 85 -12.47 -5.08 -1.43
N LYS A 86 -13.46 -4.75 -0.60
CA LYS A 86 -14.84 -4.47 -1.06
C LYS A 86 -14.98 -3.23 -1.94
N ASP A 87 -14.05 -2.30 -1.84
CA ASP A 87 -14.05 -1.01 -2.53
C ASP A 87 -13.17 -0.96 -3.79
N MET A 88 -12.30 -1.95 -3.97
CA MET A 88 -11.42 -2.04 -5.14
C MET A 88 -11.50 -3.42 -5.80
N LYS A 89 -11.10 -3.51 -7.07
CA LYS A 89 -10.95 -4.79 -7.76
C LYS A 89 -9.87 -5.65 -7.10
N THR A 90 -10.04 -6.97 -7.18
CA THR A 90 -8.99 -7.95 -6.83
C THR A 90 -8.79 -8.87 -8.02
N THR A 91 -7.77 -8.57 -8.81
CA THR A 91 -7.57 -9.19 -10.12
C THR A 91 -6.62 -10.39 -10.10
N CYS A 92 -5.86 -10.57 -9.01
CA CYS A 92 -4.72 -11.50 -8.96
C CYS A 92 -3.74 -11.30 -10.12
N CYS A 93 -3.66 -10.09 -10.69
CA CYS A 93 -2.93 -9.74 -11.90
C CYS A 93 -3.25 -10.69 -13.07
N SER A 94 -4.49 -11.14 -13.19
CA SER A 94 -4.96 -12.05 -14.25
C SER A 94 -6.09 -11.42 -15.06
N PRO A 95 -6.05 -11.53 -16.41
CA PRO A 95 -7.16 -11.11 -17.26
C PRO A 95 -8.50 -11.78 -16.94
N ILE A 96 -8.47 -13.00 -16.37
CA ILE A 96 -9.66 -13.76 -15.99
C ILE A 96 -10.46 -13.03 -14.90
N TYR A 97 -9.77 -12.33 -13.99
CA TYR A 97 -10.37 -11.62 -12.87
C TYR A 97 -10.27 -10.09 -12.99
N GLN A 98 -9.98 -9.56 -14.19
CA GLN A 98 -9.75 -8.12 -14.40
C GLN A 98 -10.88 -7.21 -13.87
N ASP A 99 -12.10 -7.72 -13.78
CA ASP A 99 -13.28 -6.98 -13.33
C ASP A 99 -13.87 -7.52 -12.02
N PHE A 100 -13.23 -8.49 -11.41
CA PHE A 100 -13.73 -9.09 -10.18
C PHE A 100 -13.66 -8.09 -9.01
N ARG A 101 -14.77 -7.95 -8.31
CA ARG A 101 -14.92 -7.21 -7.04
C ARG A 101 -15.52 -8.14 -6.00
N SER A 102 -14.94 -8.14 -4.81
CA SER A 102 -15.55 -8.79 -3.64
C SER A 102 -16.55 -7.86 -3.00
N ASP A 103 -17.57 -8.41 -2.39
CA ASP A 103 -18.55 -7.69 -1.54
C ASP A 103 -18.08 -7.57 -0.08
N TYR A 104 -16.93 -8.16 0.26
CA TYR A 104 -16.32 -8.11 1.59
C TYR A 104 -14.80 -7.88 1.51
N ASP A 105 -14.26 -7.40 2.63
CA ASP A 105 -12.82 -7.35 2.87
C ASP A 105 -12.33 -8.70 3.42
N SER A 106 -11.18 -9.19 2.94
CA SER A 106 -10.49 -10.32 3.57
C SER A 106 -10.10 -9.96 5.01
N GLU A 107 -10.03 -10.93 5.90
CA GLU A 107 -9.79 -10.68 7.33
C GLU A 107 -8.57 -9.79 7.63
N PRO A 108 -7.39 -9.97 6.98
CA PRO A 108 -6.28 -9.03 7.19
C PRO A 108 -6.59 -7.59 6.80
N VAL A 109 -7.35 -7.36 5.72
CA VAL A 109 -7.75 -6.02 5.27
C VAL A 109 -8.73 -5.39 6.25
N LYS A 110 -9.69 -6.18 6.73
CA LYS A 110 -10.66 -5.74 7.75
C LYS A 110 -9.93 -5.29 9.03
N LEU A 111 -9.01 -6.10 9.54
CA LEU A 111 -8.22 -5.77 10.74
C LEU A 111 -7.39 -4.50 10.55
N LEU A 112 -6.80 -4.29 9.37
CA LEU A 112 -6.08 -3.05 9.05
C LEU A 112 -7.00 -1.83 9.09
N ARG A 113 -8.21 -1.92 8.52
CA ARG A 113 -9.20 -0.84 8.56
C ARG A 113 -9.70 -0.56 9.97
N GLU A 114 -9.94 -1.59 10.75
CA GLU A 114 -10.35 -1.47 12.18
C GLU A 114 -9.27 -0.77 13.00
N ALA A 115 -7.99 -1.03 12.71
CA ALA A 115 -6.85 -0.32 13.28
C ALA A 115 -6.68 1.11 12.75
N GLY A 116 -7.52 1.55 11.81
CA GLY A 116 -7.50 2.89 11.24
C GLY A 116 -6.49 3.09 10.09
N ALA A 117 -5.89 2.03 9.56
CA ALA A 117 -5.01 2.13 8.40
C ALA A 117 -5.77 2.60 7.15
N VAL A 118 -5.13 3.41 6.32
CA VAL A 118 -5.68 3.89 5.06
C VAL A 118 -5.17 3.03 3.92
N ILE A 119 -6.06 2.27 3.28
CA ILE A 119 -5.71 1.46 2.12
C ILE A 119 -5.54 2.36 0.91
N MET A 120 -4.32 2.46 0.38
CA MET A 120 -4.01 3.29 -0.78
C MET A 120 -4.42 2.65 -2.11
N GLY A 121 -4.21 1.33 -2.23
CA GLY A 121 -4.43 0.63 -3.48
C GLY A 121 -3.99 -0.83 -3.43
N LYS A 122 -4.15 -1.49 -4.57
CA LYS A 122 -3.78 -2.89 -4.81
C LYS A 122 -2.44 -2.95 -5.52
N THR A 123 -1.44 -3.54 -4.86
CA THR A 123 -0.08 -3.66 -5.41
C THR A 123 0.05 -4.90 -6.29
N VAL A 124 0.88 -4.77 -7.33
CA VAL A 124 1.13 -5.86 -8.28
C VAL A 124 1.63 -7.12 -7.57
N THR A 125 1.02 -8.23 -7.94
CA THR A 125 1.51 -9.59 -7.66
C THR A 125 1.96 -10.25 -8.97
N THR A 126 2.76 -11.31 -8.93
CA THR A 126 2.81 -12.20 -10.09
C THR A 126 1.44 -12.86 -10.27
N GLN A 127 1.08 -13.23 -11.49
CA GLN A 127 -0.24 -13.80 -11.78
C GLN A 127 -0.55 -14.96 -10.83
N PHE A 128 -1.70 -14.89 -10.14
CA PHE A 128 -2.12 -15.84 -9.10
C PHE A 128 -1.08 -16.11 -8.00
N ALA A 129 -0.18 -15.15 -7.74
CA ALA A 129 0.97 -15.33 -6.83
C ALA A 129 1.90 -16.51 -7.23
N CYS A 130 1.90 -16.89 -8.50
CA CYS A 130 2.76 -17.94 -9.09
C CYS A 130 4.07 -17.36 -9.66
N GLY A 131 4.71 -18.08 -10.61
CA GLY A 131 6.09 -17.83 -10.99
C GLY A 131 6.34 -16.82 -12.11
N ASP A 132 5.30 -16.30 -12.78
CA ASP A 132 5.45 -15.42 -13.94
C ASP A 132 6.10 -14.07 -13.58
N PRO A 133 6.95 -13.50 -14.44
CA PRO A 133 7.52 -12.18 -14.20
C PRO A 133 6.44 -11.10 -14.09
N PRO A 134 6.49 -10.22 -13.07
CA PRO A 134 5.55 -9.12 -12.93
C PRO A 134 5.88 -7.97 -13.90
N PRO A 135 4.93 -7.09 -14.22
CA PRO A 135 5.21 -5.84 -14.94
C PRO A 135 6.04 -4.87 -14.10
N THR A 136 6.00 -4.98 -12.79
CA THR A 136 6.76 -4.14 -11.84
C THR A 136 8.26 -4.23 -12.10
N LYS A 137 8.93 -3.07 -12.08
CA LYS A 137 10.39 -2.97 -12.24
C LYS A 137 11.08 -2.87 -10.88
N ASN A 138 12.32 -3.35 -10.85
CA ASN A 138 13.16 -3.19 -9.67
C ASN A 138 13.61 -1.71 -9.56
N PRO A 139 13.34 -1.03 -8.43
CA PRO A 139 13.69 0.38 -8.28
C PRO A 139 15.19 0.66 -8.34
N TRP A 140 16.02 -0.31 -7.96
CA TRP A 140 17.49 -0.19 -8.02
C TRP A 140 18.05 -0.38 -9.42
N ASN A 141 17.35 -1.16 -10.27
CA ASN A 141 17.74 -1.40 -11.65
C ASN A 141 16.50 -1.77 -12.49
N LEU A 142 16.01 -0.83 -13.28
CA LEU A 142 14.79 -0.97 -14.09
C LEU A 142 14.84 -2.11 -15.14
N SER A 143 16.03 -2.63 -15.46
CA SER A 143 16.18 -3.79 -16.34
C SER A 143 16.01 -5.13 -15.63
N ARG A 144 15.85 -5.12 -14.32
CA ARG A 144 15.71 -6.31 -13.48
C ARG A 144 14.30 -6.43 -12.91
N THR A 145 13.94 -7.68 -12.59
CA THR A 145 12.74 -7.95 -11.80
C THR A 145 12.95 -7.55 -10.33
N PRO A 146 11.92 -7.04 -9.63
CA PRO A 146 11.98 -6.86 -8.18
C PRO A 146 11.79 -8.18 -7.41
N GLY A 147 11.74 -9.33 -8.10
CA GLY A 147 11.30 -10.59 -7.51
C GLY A 147 9.78 -10.68 -7.38
N GLY A 148 9.32 -11.70 -6.69
CA GLY A 148 7.89 -11.95 -6.50
C GLY A 148 7.64 -13.09 -5.50
N SER A 149 6.36 -13.31 -5.22
CA SER A 149 5.18 -12.81 -5.93
C SER A 149 4.65 -11.44 -5.41
N SER A 150 5.06 -10.92 -4.24
CA SER A 150 4.66 -9.61 -3.70
C SER A 150 5.51 -8.48 -4.32
N SER A 151 5.53 -8.40 -5.65
CA SER A 151 6.43 -7.54 -6.44
C SER A 151 6.19 -6.05 -6.20
N GLY A 152 4.95 -5.60 -6.39
CA GLY A 152 4.58 -4.20 -6.18
C GLY A 152 4.67 -3.79 -4.70
N SER A 153 4.36 -4.70 -3.77
CA SER A 153 4.50 -4.44 -2.34
C SER A 153 5.93 -4.09 -1.96
N ALA A 154 6.91 -4.87 -2.42
CA ALA A 154 8.32 -4.64 -2.12
C ALA A 154 8.89 -3.43 -2.88
N ALA A 155 8.63 -3.34 -4.19
CA ALA A 155 9.12 -2.23 -5.01
C ALA A 155 8.55 -0.88 -4.55
N GLY A 156 7.26 -0.84 -4.19
CA GLY A 156 6.62 0.36 -3.67
C GLY A 156 7.19 0.80 -2.33
N LEU A 157 7.43 -0.13 -1.41
CA LEU A 157 8.06 0.16 -0.13
C LEU A 157 9.48 0.73 -0.33
N ALA A 158 10.31 0.07 -1.13
CA ALA A 158 11.67 0.51 -1.43
C ALA A 158 11.73 1.88 -2.12
N SER A 159 10.67 2.27 -2.84
CA SER A 159 10.58 3.54 -3.57
C SER A 159 9.83 4.63 -2.81
N GLY A 160 9.37 4.37 -1.60
CA GLY A 160 8.67 5.34 -0.76
C GLY A 160 7.22 5.64 -1.19
N TYR A 161 6.53 4.70 -1.82
CA TYR A 161 5.09 4.85 -2.15
C TYR A 161 4.20 4.79 -0.92
N PHE A 162 4.63 4.11 0.10
CA PHE A 162 3.95 3.89 1.37
C PHE A 162 4.95 3.39 2.41
N PRO A 163 4.68 3.57 3.71
CA PRO A 163 5.57 3.12 4.78
C PRO A 163 5.42 1.63 5.09
N ALA A 164 4.34 0.99 4.61
CA ALA A 164 4.10 -0.44 4.76
C ALA A 164 3.25 -1.00 3.63
N SER A 165 3.35 -2.30 3.40
CA SER A 165 2.49 -3.02 2.47
C SER A 165 2.23 -4.44 2.93
N LEU A 166 1.00 -4.93 2.73
CA LEU A 166 0.63 -6.31 2.96
C LEU A 166 1.05 -7.17 1.77
N GLY A 167 1.97 -8.10 2.01
CA GLY A 167 2.35 -9.17 1.09
C GLY A 167 1.86 -10.53 1.56
N SER A 168 2.07 -11.57 0.76
CA SER A 168 1.81 -12.96 1.14
C SER A 168 2.94 -13.87 0.70
N GLN A 169 3.19 -14.92 1.46
CA GLN A 169 4.26 -15.87 1.15
C GLN A 169 3.85 -17.31 1.45
N THR A 170 4.05 -18.19 0.47
CA THR A 170 4.03 -19.63 0.66
C THR A 170 5.47 -20.14 0.76
N ALA A 171 6.29 -19.92 -0.27
CA ALA A 171 7.71 -20.34 -0.28
C ALA A 171 8.67 -19.16 -0.03
N GLY A 172 8.68 -18.14 -0.90
CA GLY A 172 9.59 -16.99 -0.84
C GLY A 172 8.95 -15.67 -1.26
N SER A 173 7.62 -15.60 -1.37
CA SER A 173 6.91 -14.51 -2.05
C SER A 173 6.90 -13.16 -1.32
N VAL A 174 7.46 -13.06 -0.11
CA VAL A 174 7.73 -11.81 0.61
C VAL A 174 9.23 -11.62 0.73
N LEU A 175 9.94 -12.62 1.25
CA LEU A 175 11.38 -12.51 1.54
C LEU A 175 12.21 -12.31 0.27
N ARG A 176 11.85 -12.99 -0.84
CA ARG A 176 12.57 -12.84 -2.10
C ARG A 176 12.48 -11.43 -2.67
N PRO A 177 11.30 -10.83 -2.91
CA PRO A 177 11.24 -9.46 -3.41
C PRO A 177 11.74 -8.42 -2.40
N ALA A 178 11.70 -8.69 -1.09
CA ALA A 178 12.28 -7.81 -0.08
C ALA A 178 13.81 -7.82 -0.06
N ALA A 179 14.44 -8.88 -0.61
CA ALA A 179 15.90 -9.02 -0.66
C ALA A 179 16.52 -8.52 -1.98
N TYR A 180 15.74 -8.26 -3.02
CA TYR A 180 16.19 -7.83 -4.36
C TYR A 180 16.23 -6.31 -4.47
#